data_3688a10912643f8b387d786431f559a2
#
_entry.id   3688a10912643f8b387d786431f559a2
#
_cell.length_a   1.000
_cell.length_b   1.000
_cell.length_c   1.000
_cell.angle_alpha   90.00
_cell.angle_beta   90.00
_cell.angle_gamma   90.00
#
_symmetry.space_group_name_H-M   'P 1'
#
loop_
_entity.id
_entity.type
_entity.pdbx_description
1 polymer ?
#
loop_
_entity_poly.entity_id
_entity_poly.type
_entity_poly.pdbx_seq_one_letter_code
_entity_poly.pdbx_strand_id
1 'polypeptide(L)'
;MDPRIDMTISKEQLAQARVLVVGDVMLDRYWYGAVDRISPEAPVPIVRITREEERNGGAANVAYNVVTLGAQASLLTVVGDDEASHKLEALVAGTGIRTHFGRDADLKTTVKLRVIGRQQQLIRLDFENTPKTELLASQTETFVQLLPEHDAVLFSDYGKGGLAHVSDMIQRARAAGKPILIDPKGTDYSRYQHATVITPNRAELQQVIGIWQDDAELQTKCQNLRQQLKLDALLLTRSEEGMTLFDAQGQLHVSAQAREVFDVTGAGDTVIATMAALVAAGMSLRDALPLSNRAGGLVVGKFGTATVSYEELFA
;
A
#
# COMPACT_ATOMS: atom_id res chain seq x y z
N MET A 1 -8.46 12.63 -34.33
CA MET A 1 -9.64 12.10 -33.60
C MET A 1 -9.09 11.22 -32.51
N ASP A 2 -9.03 11.77 -31.30
CA ASP A 2 -8.62 11.04 -30.11
C ASP A 2 -9.80 10.13 -29.72
N PRO A 3 -9.69 8.80 -29.77
CA PRO A 3 -10.73 7.94 -29.24
C PRO A 3 -10.63 8.07 -27.72
N ARG A 4 -11.41 8.94 -27.12
CA ARG A 4 -11.71 8.87 -25.70
C ARG A 4 -12.34 7.50 -25.48
N ILE A 5 -11.51 6.55 -25.09
CA ILE A 5 -11.95 5.30 -24.50
C ILE A 5 -12.85 5.72 -23.35
N ASP A 6 -14.09 5.28 -23.39
CA ASP A 6 -15.06 5.52 -22.33
C ASP A 6 -14.60 4.68 -21.10
N MET A 7 -13.58 5.20 -20.38
CA MET A 7 -12.94 4.56 -19.22
C MET A 7 -13.73 4.82 -17.94
N THR A 8 -15.02 5.09 -18.05
CA THR A 8 -15.88 5.34 -16.90
C THR A 8 -16.40 4.04 -16.34
N ILE A 9 -15.79 3.61 -15.24
CA ILE A 9 -16.44 2.66 -14.35
C ILE A 9 -17.52 3.42 -13.57
N SER A 10 -18.74 2.87 -13.49
CA SER A 10 -19.78 3.54 -12.72
C SER A 10 -19.55 3.38 -11.22
N LYS A 11 -20.11 4.32 -10.44
CA LYS A 11 -20.04 4.26 -8.97
C LYS A 11 -20.67 2.97 -8.42
N GLU A 12 -21.73 2.50 -9.07
CA GLU A 12 -22.43 1.25 -8.72
C GLU A 12 -21.57 0.02 -9.02
N GLN A 13 -20.84 -0.01 -10.13
CA GLN A 13 -19.91 -1.09 -10.46
C GLN A 13 -18.76 -1.14 -9.44
N LEU A 14 -18.18 0.01 -9.12
CA LEU A 14 -17.11 0.10 -8.13
C LEU A 14 -17.58 -0.33 -6.74
N ALA A 15 -18.81 0.05 -6.34
CA ALA A 15 -19.41 -0.34 -5.05
C ALA A 15 -19.64 -1.85 -4.89
N GLN A 16 -19.66 -2.61 -5.98
CA GLN A 16 -19.73 -4.07 -5.94
C GLN A 16 -18.35 -4.75 -5.88
N ALA A 17 -17.28 -4.04 -6.24
CA ALA A 17 -15.92 -4.56 -6.24
C ALA A 17 -15.44 -4.83 -4.81
N ARG A 18 -14.87 -6.04 -4.57
CA ARG A 18 -14.45 -6.52 -3.25
C ARG A 18 -12.96 -6.85 -3.28
N VAL A 19 -12.18 -6.11 -2.51
CA VAL A 19 -10.73 -6.29 -2.42
C VAL A 19 -10.37 -6.91 -1.07
N LEU A 20 -9.65 -8.04 -1.10
CA LEU A 20 -9.02 -8.61 0.09
C LEU A 20 -7.62 -8.01 0.25
N VAL A 21 -7.45 -7.11 1.19
CA VAL A 21 -6.16 -6.53 1.56
C VAL A 21 -5.51 -7.38 2.63
N VAL A 22 -4.31 -7.89 2.36
CA VAL A 22 -3.53 -8.71 3.29
C VAL A 22 -2.18 -8.05 3.48
N GLY A 23 -1.75 -7.83 4.72
CA GLY A 23 -0.44 -7.19 4.90
C GLY A 23 -0.13 -6.70 6.29
N ASP A 24 1.00 -6.00 6.37
CA ASP A 24 1.49 -5.43 7.60
C ASP A 24 0.77 -4.11 7.89
N VAL A 25 0.05 -4.05 9.01
CA VAL A 25 -0.54 -2.82 9.53
C VAL A 25 0.41 -2.12 10.48
N MET A 26 0.25 -0.82 10.63
CA MET A 26 0.97 -0.04 11.61
C MET A 26 0.14 1.14 12.11
N LEU A 27 0.38 1.54 13.36
CA LEU A 27 -0.16 2.77 13.92
C LEU A 27 0.86 3.88 13.68
N ASP A 28 0.52 4.84 12.82
CA ASP A 28 1.28 6.06 12.65
C ASP A 28 0.87 7.06 13.73
N ARG A 29 1.78 7.31 14.69
CA ARG A 29 1.55 8.20 15.83
C ARG A 29 2.39 9.44 15.68
N TYR A 30 1.78 10.62 15.88
CA TYR A 30 2.42 11.92 15.76
C TYR A 30 2.28 12.68 17.06
N TRP A 31 3.42 13.05 17.66
CA TRP A 31 3.48 13.92 18.81
C TRP A 31 4.00 15.28 18.41
N TYR A 32 3.15 16.29 18.52
CA TYR A 32 3.50 17.66 18.20
C TYR A 32 3.80 18.42 19.49
N GLY A 33 4.91 19.20 19.50
CA GLY A 33 5.27 19.92 20.70
C GLY A 33 6.10 21.19 20.48
N ALA A 34 6.17 21.97 21.54
CA ALA A 34 7.04 23.14 21.62
C ALA A 34 8.46 22.69 22.03
N VAL A 35 9.47 23.33 21.41
CA VAL A 35 10.90 23.10 21.67
C VAL A 35 11.52 24.40 22.11
N ASP A 36 11.49 24.64 23.42
CA ASP A 36 11.87 25.93 24.01
C ASP A 36 13.21 25.87 24.77
N ARG A 37 13.69 24.67 25.08
CA ARG A 37 14.91 24.49 25.93
C ARG A 37 15.65 23.19 25.56
N ILE A 38 16.94 23.18 25.93
CA ILE A 38 17.81 22.00 25.90
C ILE A 38 17.72 21.28 27.25
N SER A 39 17.84 19.95 27.26
CA SER A 39 17.85 19.16 28.47
C SER A 39 19.12 19.50 29.33
N PRO A 40 18.99 19.62 30.65
CA PRO A 40 20.16 19.71 31.54
C PRO A 40 20.92 18.38 31.66
N GLU A 41 20.33 17.26 31.26
CA GLU A 41 20.88 15.91 31.39
C GLU A 41 21.72 15.50 30.16
N ALA A 42 21.43 16.07 28.98
CA ALA A 42 22.12 15.76 27.73
C ALA A 42 21.90 16.90 26.72
N PRO A 43 22.77 17.06 25.70
CA PRO A 43 22.64 18.11 24.68
C PRO A 43 21.53 17.77 23.65
N VAL A 44 20.32 17.50 24.13
CA VAL A 44 19.16 17.17 23.32
C VAL A 44 17.99 18.14 23.60
N PRO A 45 17.14 18.45 22.60
CA PRO A 45 15.97 19.29 22.82
C PRO A 45 14.94 18.60 23.74
N ILE A 46 14.29 19.38 24.61
CA ILE A 46 13.09 18.94 25.32
C ILE A 46 11.89 19.33 24.46
N VAL A 47 11.07 18.33 24.12
CA VAL A 47 9.81 18.54 23.39
C VAL A 47 8.66 18.43 24.37
N ARG A 48 8.00 19.54 24.65
CA ARG A 48 6.79 19.58 25.47
C ARG A 48 5.58 19.30 24.60
N ILE A 49 5.04 18.07 24.68
CA ILE A 49 3.94 17.61 23.84
C ILE A 49 2.68 18.45 24.13
N THR A 50 2.04 18.92 23.07
CA THR A 50 0.85 19.76 23.11
C THR A 50 -0.33 19.16 22.34
N ARG A 51 -0.04 18.24 21.40
CA ARG A 51 -1.05 17.55 20.59
C ARG A 51 -0.53 16.18 20.19
N GLU A 52 -1.43 15.20 20.23
CA GLU A 52 -1.19 13.85 19.73
C GLU A 52 -2.17 13.56 18.58
N GLU A 53 -1.73 12.80 17.61
CA GLU A 53 -2.54 12.39 16.47
C GLU A 53 -2.17 10.96 16.08
N GLU A 54 -3.16 10.15 15.72
CA GLU A 54 -2.99 8.76 15.33
C GLU A 54 -3.67 8.52 13.98
N ARG A 55 -3.03 7.74 13.11
CA ARG A 55 -3.51 7.41 11.77
C ARG A 55 -3.26 5.95 11.43
N ASN A 56 -4.09 5.42 10.54
CA ASN A 56 -3.86 4.13 9.90
C ASN A 56 -2.62 4.21 9.00
N GLY A 57 -1.72 3.22 9.13
CA GLY A 57 -0.57 3.06 8.25
C GLY A 57 -0.50 1.65 7.65
N GLY A 58 0.31 1.48 6.60
CA GLY A 58 0.49 0.22 5.90
C GLY A 58 -0.81 -0.32 5.30
N ALA A 59 -1.03 -1.63 5.41
CA ALA A 59 -2.20 -2.30 4.84
C ALA A 59 -3.55 -1.71 5.31
N ALA A 60 -3.62 -1.12 6.51
CA ALA A 60 -4.83 -0.43 6.98
C ALA A 60 -5.10 0.86 6.19
N ASN A 61 -4.05 1.62 5.83
CA ASN A 61 -4.18 2.79 4.96
C ASN A 61 -4.59 2.38 3.53
N VAL A 62 -4.03 1.28 3.01
CA VAL A 62 -4.44 0.72 1.70
C VAL A 62 -5.92 0.35 1.70
N ALA A 63 -6.39 -0.39 2.72
CA ALA A 63 -7.82 -0.76 2.83
C ALA A 63 -8.71 0.47 2.96
N TYR A 64 -8.26 1.51 3.68
CA TYR A 64 -9.00 2.77 3.81
C TYR A 64 -9.10 3.53 2.49
N ASN A 65 -8.06 3.53 1.66
CA ASN A 65 -8.11 4.08 0.30
C ASN A 65 -9.12 3.34 -0.59
N VAL A 66 -9.17 2.00 -0.51
CA VAL A 66 -10.15 1.19 -1.27
C VAL A 66 -11.59 1.59 -0.93
N VAL A 67 -11.94 1.69 0.37
CA VAL A 67 -13.31 2.04 0.76
C VAL A 67 -13.65 3.49 0.51
N THR A 68 -12.69 4.42 0.65
CA THR A 68 -12.91 5.83 0.34
C THR A 68 -13.17 6.05 -1.15
N LEU A 69 -12.52 5.27 -2.01
CA LEU A 69 -12.79 5.30 -3.45
C LEU A 69 -14.20 4.78 -3.79
N GLY A 70 -14.83 4.03 -2.91
CA GLY A 70 -16.19 3.52 -3.04
C GLY A 70 -16.30 2.00 -3.24
N ALA A 71 -15.20 1.26 -3.26
CA ALA A 71 -15.17 -0.20 -3.29
C ALA A 71 -15.30 -0.79 -1.86
N GLN A 72 -15.46 -2.12 -1.76
CA GLN A 72 -15.48 -2.85 -0.49
C GLN A 72 -14.09 -3.40 -0.17
N ALA A 73 -13.68 -3.35 1.09
CA ALA A 73 -12.43 -3.93 1.54
C ALA A 73 -12.62 -4.85 2.74
N SER A 74 -11.91 -5.99 2.72
CA SER A 74 -11.60 -6.78 3.91
C SER A 74 -10.11 -6.66 4.19
N LEU A 75 -9.74 -6.45 5.46
CA LEU A 75 -8.35 -6.32 5.91
C LEU A 75 -7.99 -7.54 6.74
N LEU A 76 -7.08 -8.36 6.24
CA LEU A 76 -6.50 -9.51 6.94
C LEU A 76 -5.07 -9.18 7.37
N THR A 77 -4.81 -9.20 8.67
CA THR A 77 -3.51 -8.85 9.24
C THR A 77 -3.26 -9.55 10.56
N VAL A 78 -2.04 -9.43 11.08
CA VAL A 78 -1.65 -9.89 12.40
C VAL A 78 -1.20 -8.71 13.26
N VAL A 79 -1.63 -8.70 14.52
CA VAL A 79 -1.38 -7.61 15.49
C VAL A 79 -1.09 -8.19 16.88
N GLY A 80 -0.53 -7.38 17.75
CA GLY A 80 -0.44 -7.69 19.18
C GLY A 80 -1.80 -7.61 19.87
N ASP A 81 -1.86 -8.13 21.11
CA ASP A 81 -2.95 -7.83 22.03
C ASP A 81 -2.52 -6.68 22.93
N ASP A 82 -2.45 -5.47 22.36
CA ASP A 82 -1.89 -4.27 22.95
C ASP A 82 -2.72 -3.01 22.65
N GLU A 83 -2.34 -1.90 23.28
CA GLU A 83 -2.99 -0.59 23.12
C GLU A 83 -3.00 -0.13 21.66
N ALA A 84 -1.92 -0.36 20.92
CA ALA A 84 -1.78 0.08 19.54
C ALA A 84 -2.74 -0.67 18.60
N SER A 85 -2.96 -1.99 18.82
CA SER A 85 -3.94 -2.75 18.06
C SER A 85 -5.37 -2.29 18.31
N HIS A 86 -5.71 -1.99 19.57
CA HIS A 86 -7.04 -1.46 19.92
C HIS A 86 -7.29 -0.07 19.31
N LYS A 87 -6.23 0.76 19.22
CA LYS A 87 -6.31 2.05 18.54
C LYS A 87 -6.52 1.88 17.04
N LEU A 88 -5.79 0.96 16.38
CA LEU A 88 -6.01 0.64 14.97
C LEU A 88 -7.43 0.15 14.72
N GLU A 89 -7.96 -0.73 15.56
CA GLU A 89 -9.38 -1.15 15.45
C GLU A 89 -10.35 0.02 15.56
N ALA A 90 -10.11 0.93 16.51
CA ALA A 90 -10.94 2.11 16.67
C ALA A 90 -10.88 3.04 15.46
N LEU A 91 -9.69 3.19 14.85
CA LEU A 91 -9.49 4.01 13.65
C LEU A 91 -10.18 3.44 12.41
N VAL A 92 -10.26 2.10 12.27
CA VAL A 92 -10.95 1.46 11.14
C VAL A 92 -12.44 1.21 11.42
N ALA A 93 -12.87 1.29 12.67
CA ALA A 93 -14.26 1.15 13.04
C ALA A 93 -15.12 2.23 12.37
N GLY A 94 -16.24 1.83 11.75
CA GLY A 94 -17.14 2.76 11.05
C GLY A 94 -16.67 3.22 9.67
N THR A 95 -15.50 2.80 9.21
CA THR A 95 -15.02 3.13 7.84
C THR A 95 -15.62 2.24 6.75
N GLY A 96 -16.27 1.12 7.12
CA GLY A 96 -16.78 0.12 6.18
C GLY A 96 -15.79 -1.02 5.87
N ILE A 97 -14.57 -1.00 6.42
CA ILE A 97 -13.59 -2.08 6.29
C ILE A 97 -14.03 -3.26 7.17
N ARG A 98 -14.10 -4.47 6.60
CA ARG A 98 -14.24 -5.71 7.36
C ARG A 98 -12.88 -6.18 7.85
N THR A 99 -12.65 -6.19 9.14
CA THR A 99 -11.34 -6.52 9.75
C THR A 99 -11.28 -7.98 10.20
N HIS A 100 -10.14 -8.61 9.91
CA HIS A 100 -9.77 -9.96 10.34
C HIS A 100 -8.37 -9.89 10.98
N PHE A 101 -8.31 -9.58 12.28
CA PHE A 101 -7.08 -9.40 13.03
C PHE A 101 -6.70 -10.70 13.75
N GLY A 102 -5.65 -11.38 13.29
CA GLY A 102 -4.97 -12.41 14.06
C GLY A 102 -4.22 -11.76 15.22
N ARG A 103 -4.44 -12.21 16.47
CA ARG A 103 -3.84 -11.61 17.67
C ARG A 103 -2.88 -12.58 18.35
N ASP A 104 -1.75 -12.04 18.83
CA ASP A 104 -0.80 -12.75 19.68
C ASP A 104 -0.30 -11.78 20.77
N ALA A 105 -0.43 -12.19 22.04
CA ALA A 105 -0.02 -11.38 23.18
C ALA A 105 1.50 -11.10 23.22
N ASP A 106 2.32 -11.92 22.56
CA ASP A 106 3.77 -11.74 22.48
C ASP A 106 4.20 -10.87 21.28
N LEU A 107 3.28 -10.62 20.32
CA LEU A 107 3.50 -9.72 19.21
C LEU A 107 3.29 -8.27 19.69
N LYS A 108 4.16 -7.38 19.26
CA LYS A 108 3.95 -5.94 19.38
C LYS A 108 3.40 -5.41 18.07
N THR A 109 2.24 -4.78 18.13
CA THR A 109 1.69 -4.06 16.97
C THR A 109 2.68 -2.99 16.54
N THR A 110 3.00 -2.97 15.25
CA THR A 110 3.96 -1.99 14.72
C THR A 110 3.46 -0.56 14.96
N VAL A 111 4.27 0.25 15.62
CA VAL A 111 4.02 1.69 15.84
C VAL A 111 5.17 2.48 15.26
N LYS A 112 4.86 3.50 14.47
CA LYS A 112 5.81 4.51 14.01
C LYS A 112 5.48 5.85 14.68
N LEU A 113 6.16 6.15 15.76
CA LEU A 113 6.01 7.40 16.50
C LEU A 113 6.94 8.47 15.94
N ARG A 114 6.35 9.57 15.46
CA ARG A 114 7.07 10.75 14.98
C ARG A 114 6.91 11.89 15.97
N VAL A 115 8.02 12.43 16.44
CA VAL A 115 8.04 13.62 17.31
C VAL A 115 8.33 14.84 16.44
N ILE A 116 7.40 15.79 16.44
CA ILE A 116 7.44 16.99 15.61
C ILE A 116 7.54 18.23 16.49
N GLY A 117 8.57 19.02 16.26
CA GLY A 117 8.78 20.32 16.91
C GLY A 117 9.14 21.39 15.89
N ARG A 118 8.61 22.60 16.07
CA ARG A 118 8.84 23.73 15.13
C ARG A 118 8.59 23.39 13.68
N GLN A 119 7.54 22.62 13.41
CA GLN A 119 7.13 22.15 12.06
C GLN A 119 8.12 21.18 11.37
N GLN A 120 9.08 20.62 12.12
CA GLN A 120 10.05 19.64 11.64
C GLN A 120 9.94 18.34 12.42
N GLN A 121 10.14 17.21 11.74
CA GLN A 121 10.29 15.92 12.41
C GLN A 121 11.68 15.87 13.08
N LEU A 122 11.70 15.74 14.39
CA LEU A 122 12.93 15.70 15.20
C LEU A 122 13.48 14.29 15.33
N ILE A 123 12.57 13.30 15.51
CA ILE A 123 12.94 11.89 15.66
C ILE A 123 11.76 11.01 15.23
N ARG A 124 12.06 9.78 14.79
CA ARG A 124 11.09 8.71 14.64
C ARG A 124 11.52 7.52 15.51
N LEU A 125 10.57 6.95 16.22
CA LEU A 125 10.74 5.76 17.06
C LEU A 125 9.86 4.65 16.47
N ASP A 126 10.48 3.53 16.12
CA ASP A 126 9.79 2.37 15.54
C ASP A 126 9.70 1.26 16.60
N PHE A 127 8.46 0.83 16.94
CA PHE A 127 8.20 -0.28 17.86
C PHE A 127 7.67 -1.44 17.04
N GLU A 128 8.40 -2.54 17.00
CA GLU A 128 8.06 -3.69 16.15
C GLU A 128 8.80 -4.96 16.60
N ASN A 129 8.20 -6.10 16.32
CA ASN A 129 8.81 -7.43 16.37
C ASN A 129 8.16 -8.36 15.35
N THR A 130 8.68 -9.57 15.17
CA THR A 130 8.21 -10.51 14.14
C THR A 130 7.12 -11.43 14.68
N PRO A 131 6.04 -11.71 13.92
CA PRO A 131 4.99 -12.65 14.29
C PRO A 131 5.50 -14.10 14.40
N LYS A 132 4.85 -14.92 15.23
CA LYS A 132 5.12 -16.35 15.34
C LYS A 132 4.55 -17.15 14.16
N THR A 133 5.17 -18.29 13.88
CA THR A 133 4.78 -19.18 12.76
C THR A 133 3.34 -19.69 12.89
N GLU A 134 2.88 -20.00 14.10
CA GLU A 134 1.52 -20.51 14.36
C GLU A 134 0.45 -19.48 14.01
N LEU A 135 0.70 -18.20 14.34
CA LEU A 135 -0.19 -17.09 13.99
C LEU A 135 -0.30 -16.91 12.48
N LEU A 136 0.81 -17.04 11.77
CA LEU A 136 0.85 -16.92 10.31
C LEU A 136 0.17 -18.09 9.61
N ALA A 137 0.23 -19.29 10.17
CA ALA A 137 -0.51 -20.44 9.67
C ALA A 137 -2.02 -20.21 9.77
N SER A 138 -2.51 -19.75 10.92
CA SER A 138 -3.91 -19.39 11.12
C SER A 138 -4.37 -18.25 10.18
N GLN A 139 -3.49 -17.28 9.93
CA GLN A 139 -3.76 -16.22 8.94
C GLN A 139 -3.96 -16.80 7.53
N THR A 140 -3.13 -17.78 7.15
CA THR A 140 -3.25 -18.44 5.84
C THR A 140 -4.58 -19.23 5.72
N GLU A 141 -5.03 -19.88 6.78
CA GLU A 141 -6.34 -20.54 6.81
C GLU A 141 -7.48 -19.53 6.64
N THR A 142 -7.45 -18.44 7.39
CA THR A 142 -8.43 -17.34 7.26
C THR A 142 -8.43 -16.76 5.84
N PHE A 143 -7.25 -16.56 5.24
CA PHE A 143 -7.11 -16.11 3.85
C PHE A 143 -7.87 -17.01 2.87
N VAL A 144 -7.72 -18.34 2.99
CA VAL A 144 -8.40 -19.31 2.12
C VAL A 144 -9.93 -19.22 2.28
N GLN A 145 -10.43 -19.02 3.49
CA GLN A 145 -11.87 -18.86 3.76
C GLN A 145 -12.44 -17.58 3.13
N LEU A 146 -11.66 -16.49 3.15
CA LEU A 146 -12.10 -15.19 2.63
C LEU A 146 -12.00 -15.09 1.10
N LEU A 147 -11.07 -15.83 0.48
CA LEU A 147 -10.73 -15.70 -0.93
C LEU A 147 -11.94 -15.82 -1.90
N PRO A 148 -12.91 -16.73 -1.71
CA PRO A 148 -14.07 -16.83 -2.60
C PRO A 148 -14.99 -15.60 -2.61
N GLU A 149 -15.01 -14.83 -1.53
CA GLU A 149 -15.87 -13.67 -1.36
C GLU A 149 -15.33 -12.41 -2.03
N HIS A 150 -14.08 -12.43 -2.54
CA HIS A 150 -13.39 -11.26 -3.05
C HIS A 150 -13.11 -11.38 -4.55
N ASP A 151 -13.01 -10.24 -5.23
CA ASP A 151 -12.80 -10.13 -6.67
C ASP A 151 -11.32 -9.90 -7.02
N ALA A 152 -10.53 -9.35 -6.09
CA ALA A 152 -9.07 -9.20 -6.20
C ALA A 152 -8.40 -9.34 -4.82
N VAL A 153 -7.11 -9.70 -4.82
CA VAL A 153 -6.25 -9.75 -3.63
C VAL A 153 -5.15 -8.71 -3.77
N LEU A 154 -4.93 -7.95 -2.69
CA LEU A 154 -3.85 -6.98 -2.59
C LEU A 154 -2.96 -7.34 -1.40
N PHE A 155 -1.68 -7.63 -1.66
CA PHE A 155 -0.67 -7.81 -0.63
C PHE A 155 0.12 -6.51 -0.43
N SER A 156 0.09 -5.97 0.79
CA SER A 156 0.81 -4.76 1.19
C SER A 156 1.93 -5.15 2.15
N ASP A 157 3.15 -5.32 1.60
CA ASP A 157 4.33 -5.79 2.32
C ASP A 157 5.17 -4.61 2.82
N TYR A 158 5.37 -4.54 4.13
CA TYR A 158 6.27 -3.58 4.79
C TYR A 158 7.47 -4.25 5.47
N GLY A 159 7.64 -5.56 5.24
CA GLY A 159 8.75 -6.33 5.81
C GLY A 159 8.65 -6.52 7.32
N LYS A 160 7.44 -6.51 7.89
CA LYS A 160 7.21 -6.73 9.33
C LYS A 160 6.94 -8.19 9.67
N GLY A 161 6.94 -9.06 8.67
CA GLY A 161 6.82 -10.52 8.82
C GLY A 161 5.41 -11.06 8.70
N GLY A 162 4.38 -10.24 8.67
CA GLY A 162 2.98 -10.66 8.48
C GLY A 162 2.72 -11.38 7.16
N LEU A 163 3.60 -11.20 6.17
CA LEU A 163 3.51 -11.84 4.86
C LEU A 163 4.59 -12.93 4.63
N ALA A 164 5.08 -13.60 5.69
CA ALA A 164 6.07 -14.66 5.53
C ALA A 164 5.57 -15.82 4.63
N HIS A 165 4.26 -16.11 4.62
CA HIS A 165 3.64 -17.16 3.79
C HIS A 165 3.03 -16.62 2.48
N VAL A 166 3.43 -15.44 2.01
CA VAL A 166 2.84 -14.78 0.83
C VAL A 166 2.92 -15.66 -0.43
N SER A 167 3.97 -16.44 -0.61
CA SER A 167 4.12 -17.34 -1.78
C SER A 167 3.01 -18.39 -1.85
N ASP A 168 2.62 -19.00 -0.73
CA ASP A 168 1.51 -19.96 -0.67
C ASP A 168 0.16 -19.25 -0.93
N MET A 169 -0.05 -18.08 -0.32
CA MET A 169 -1.25 -17.27 -0.54
C MET A 169 -1.40 -16.86 -2.02
N ILE A 170 -0.31 -16.48 -2.70
CA ILE A 170 -0.29 -16.16 -4.13
C ILE A 170 -0.72 -17.38 -4.96
N GLN A 171 -0.17 -18.57 -4.69
CA GLN A 171 -0.54 -19.77 -5.41
C GLN A 171 -2.02 -20.10 -5.26
N ARG A 172 -2.58 -19.99 -4.06
CA ARG A 172 -4.01 -20.20 -3.79
C ARG A 172 -4.89 -19.19 -4.50
N ALA A 173 -4.53 -17.90 -4.46
CA ALA A 173 -5.27 -16.85 -5.16
C ALA A 173 -5.22 -17.04 -6.68
N ARG A 174 -4.04 -17.42 -7.23
CA ARG A 174 -3.89 -17.72 -8.66
C ARG A 174 -4.73 -18.94 -9.08
N ALA A 175 -4.72 -20.00 -8.28
CA ALA A 175 -5.56 -21.18 -8.53
C ALA A 175 -7.07 -20.88 -8.49
N ALA A 176 -7.47 -19.88 -7.68
CA ALA A 176 -8.84 -19.37 -7.63
C ALA A 176 -9.16 -18.35 -8.74
N GLY A 177 -8.23 -18.08 -9.67
CA GLY A 177 -8.41 -17.13 -10.77
C GLY A 177 -8.52 -15.67 -10.34
N LYS A 178 -8.03 -15.31 -9.14
CA LYS A 178 -8.11 -13.94 -8.63
C LYS A 178 -6.93 -13.09 -9.09
N PRO A 179 -7.14 -11.85 -9.55
CA PRO A 179 -6.08 -10.87 -9.72
C PRO A 179 -5.33 -10.63 -8.41
N ILE A 180 -3.99 -10.56 -8.50
CA ILE A 180 -3.09 -10.43 -7.35
C ILE A 180 -2.19 -9.23 -7.55
N LEU A 181 -2.39 -8.19 -6.73
CA LEU A 181 -1.58 -6.98 -6.75
C LEU A 181 -0.69 -6.96 -5.51
N ILE A 182 0.56 -6.54 -5.67
CA ILE A 182 1.53 -6.56 -4.56
C ILE A 182 2.30 -5.25 -4.50
N ASP A 183 2.25 -4.59 -3.34
CA ASP A 183 3.21 -3.57 -2.97
C ASP A 183 4.41 -4.28 -2.30
N PRO A 184 5.55 -4.41 -3.01
CA PRO A 184 6.62 -5.30 -2.60
C PRO A 184 7.59 -4.65 -1.62
N LYS A 185 8.27 -5.47 -0.78
CA LYS A 185 9.34 -5.03 0.10
C LYS A 185 10.54 -5.97 0.06
N GLY A 186 11.74 -5.42 0.34
CA GLY A 186 13.00 -6.17 0.37
C GLY A 186 13.64 -6.30 -1.02
N THR A 187 14.65 -7.15 -1.10
CA THR A 187 15.47 -7.35 -2.31
C THR A 187 15.20 -8.68 -3.01
N ASP A 188 14.53 -9.62 -2.35
CA ASP A 188 14.14 -10.91 -2.92
C ASP A 188 12.67 -10.90 -3.34
N TYR A 189 12.44 -10.66 -4.63
CA TYR A 189 11.10 -10.68 -5.22
C TYR A 189 10.67 -12.09 -5.68
N SER A 190 11.49 -13.13 -5.51
CA SER A 190 11.13 -14.52 -5.86
C SER A 190 9.89 -14.98 -5.09
N ARG A 191 9.66 -14.46 -3.89
CA ARG A 191 8.48 -14.73 -3.06
C ARG A 191 7.16 -14.23 -3.66
N TYR A 192 7.22 -13.33 -4.64
CA TYR A 192 6.05 -12.75 -5.33
C TYR A 192 5.79 -13.36 -6.71
N GLN A 193 6.44 -14.48 -7.04
CA GLN A 193 6.21 -15.19 -8.31
C GLN A 193 4.74 -15.47 -8.54
N HIS A 194 4.31 -15.37 -9.81
CA HIS A 194 2.94 -15.61 -10.26
C HIS A 194 1.90 -14.53 -9.81
N ALA A 195 2.31 -13.42 -9.25
CA ALA A 195 1.42 -12.29 -9.06
C ALA A 195 0.94 -11.72 -10.40
N THR A 196 -0.21 -11.04 -10.40
CA THR A 196 -0.69 -10.30 -11.58
C THR A 196 0.19 -9.07 -11.81
N VAL A 197 0.44 -8.28 -10.76
CA VAL A 197 1.31 -7.10 -10.82
C VAL A 197 2.01 -6.85 -9.50
N ILE A 198 3.26 -6.39 -9.57
CA ILE A 198 3.99 -5.80 -8.44
C ILE A 198 4.23 -4.31 -8.73
N THR A 199 4.25 -3.47 -7.66
CA THR A 199 4.31 -2.01 -7.80
C THR A 199 5.50 -1.37 -7.09
N PRO A 200 6.76 -1.78 -7.38
CA PRO A 200 7.91 -1.18 -6.74
C PRO A 200 8.06 0.29 -7.12
N ASN A 201 8.64 1.09 -6.22
CA ASN A 201 9.17 2.38 -6.56
C ASN A 201 10.60 2.26 -7.15
N ARG A 202 11.14 3.39 -7.64
CA ARG A 202 12.48 3.43 -8.27
C ARG A 202 13.57 2.87 -7.36
N ALA A 203 13.60 3.27 -6.10
CA ALA A 203 14.64 2.85 -5.16
C ALA A 203 14.53 1.35 -4.82
N GLU A 204 13.33 0.84 -4.66
CA GLU A 204 13.07 -0.59 -4.43
C GLU A 204 13.46 -1.43 -5.64
N LEU A 205 13.07 -1.00 -6.84
CA LEU A 205 13.41 -1.72 -8.07
C LEU A 205 14.93 -1.73 -8.30
N GLN A 206 15.64 -0.62 -8.04
CA GLN A 206 17.10 -0.56 -8.15
C GLN A 206 17.83 -1.55 -7.23
N GLN A 207 17.27 -1.86 -6.07
CA GLN A 207 17.85 -2.87 -5.17
C GLN A 207 17.75 -4.30 -5.75
N VAL A 208 16.81 -4.54 -6.66
CA VAL A 208 16.56 -5.86 -7.25
C VAL A 208 17.28 -6.05 -8.59
N ILE A 209 17.18 -5.05 -9.49
CA ILE A 209 17.72 -5.17 -10.86
C ILE A 209 18.97 -4.31 -11.10
N GLY A 210 19.44 -3.60 -10.08
CA GLY A 210 20.55 -2.66 -10.19
C GLY A 210 20.15 -1.34 -10.88
N ILE A 211 21.11 -0.43 -10.99
CA ILE A 211 20.94 0.87 -11.66
C ILE A 211 20.80 0.66 -13.16
N TRP A 212 20.05 1.51 -13.83
CA TRP A 212 19.90 1.59 -15.29
C TRP A 212 20.31 2.98 -15.78
N GLN A 213 20.84 3.05 -17.01
CA GLN A 213 21.37 4.29 -17.60
C GLN A 213 20.33 5.05 -18.41
N ASP A 214 19.42 4.32 -19.08
CA ASP A 214 18.36 4.88 -19.92
C ASP A 214 17.06 4.04 -19.87
N ASP A 215 16.02 4.53 -20.52
CA ASP A 215 14.71 3.87 -20.54
C ASP A 215 14.73 2.56 -21.35
N ALA A 216 15.64 2.36 -22.30
CA ALA A 216 15.76 1.11 -23.05
C ALA A 216 16.34 -0.01 -22.18
N GLU A 217 17.38 0.31 -21.39
CA GLU A 217 17.92 -0.61 -20.37
C GLU A 217 16.90 -0.91 -19.29
N LEU A 218 16.17 0.10 -18.79
CA LEU A 218 15.09 -0.08 -17.83
C LEU A 218 14.05 -1.04 -18.37
N GLN A 219 13.56 -0.84 -19.59
CA GLN A 219 12.58 -1.70 -20.24
C GLN A 219 13.08 -3.14 -20.31
N THR A 220 14.31 -3.37 -20.73
CA THR A 220 14.91 -4.69 -20.85
C THR A 220 14.97 -5.38 -19.48
N LYS A 221 15.48 -4.69 -18.45
CA LYS A 221 15.59 -5.23 -17.09
C LYS A 221 14.22 -5.53 -16.48
N CYS A 222 13.23 -4.64 -16.65
CA CYS A 222 11.87 -4.86 -16.15
C CYS A 222 11.18 -6.03 -16.83
N GLN A 223 11.33 -6.18 -18.15
CA GLN A 223 10.75 -7.32 -18.88
C GLN A 223 11.40 -8.64 -18.48
N ASN A 224 12.72 -8.66 -18.26
CA ASN A 224 13.44 -9.84 -17.77
C ASN A 224 12.95 -10.23 -16.37
N LEU A 225 12.85 -9.29 -15.43
CA LEU A 225 12.32 -9.54 -14.08
C LEU A 225 10.87 -10.03 -14.13
N ARG A 226 10.01 -9.38 -14.92
CA ARG A 226 8.62 -9.80 -15.13
C ARG A 226 8.51 -11.26 -15.59
N GLN A 227 9.31 -11.65 -16.60
CA GLN A 227 9.33 -13.01 -17.14
C GLN A 227 9.89 -14.02 -16.12
N GLN A 228 10.98 -13.68 -15.43
CA GLN A 228 11.60 -14.50 -14.39
C GLN A 228 10.62 -14.79 -13.24
N LEU A 229 9.86 -13.79 -12.81
CA LEU A 229 8.87 -13.91 -11.75
C LEU A 229 7.51 -14.40 -12.27
N LYS A 230 7.34 -14.59 -13.58
CA LYS A 230 6.09 -15.02 -14.22
C LYS A 230 4.91 -14.08 -13.86
N LEU A 231 5.16 -12.78 -13.84
CA LEU A 231 4.15 -11.76 -13.62
C LEU A 231 3.39 -11.46 -14.91
N ASP A 232 2.12 -11.09 -14.79
CA ASP A 232 1.38 -10.55 -15.93
C ASP A 232 1.89 -9.13 -16.26
N ALA A 233 2.22 -8.32 -15.23
CA ALA A 233 2.81 -6.99 -15.39
C ALA A 233 3.76 -6.60 -14.23
N LEU A 234 4.60 -5.57 -14.47
CA LEU A 234 5.36 -4.83 -13.45
C LEU A 234 5.01 -3.35 -13.62
N LEU A 235 4.57 -2.70 -12.55
CA LEU A 235 4.28 -1.26 -12.51
C LEU A 235 5.34 -0.55 -11.71
N LEU A 236 6.18 0.25 -12.37
CA LEU A 236 7.17 1.10 -11.72
C LEU A 236 6.58 2.48 -11.42
N THR A 237 6.55 2.88 -10.14
CA THR A 237 6.26 4.26 -9.75
C THR A 237 7.54 5.09 -9.82
N ARG A 238 7.48 6.26 -10.50
CA ARG A 238 8.65 7.08 -10.88
C ARG A 238 8.58 8.49 -10.29
N SER A 239 7.85 8.68 -9.19
CA SER A 239 7.65 9.98 -8.53
C SER A 239 7.13 11.05 -9.50
N GLU A 240 7.88 12.14 -9.68
CA GLU A 240 7.56 13.27 -10.57
C GLU A 240 7.49 12.90 -12.06
N GLU A 241 8.07 11.77 -12.47
CA GLU A 241 7.97 11.27 -13.85
C GLU A 241 6.66 10.50 -14.11
N GLY A 242 5.91 10.15 -13.06
CA GLY A 242 4.66 9.38 -13.18
C GLY A 242 4.85 7.88 -13.01
N MET A 243 4.31 7.06 -13.92
CA MET A 243 4.34 5.59 -13.80
C MET A 243 4.58 4.91 -15.14
N THR A 244 5.23 3.74 -15.09
CA THR A 244 5.45 2.90 -16.28
C THR A 244 5.02 1.47 -16.00
N LEU A 245 4.06 0.96 -16.76
CA LEU A 245 3.63 -0.42 -16.75
C LEU A 245 4.42 -1.21 -17.82
N PHE A 246 4.98 -2.35 -17.44
CA PHE A 246 5.66 -3.29 -18.32
C PHE A 246 4.86 -4.59 -18.32
N ASP A 247 4.30 -4.97 -19.48
CA ASP A 247 3.51 -6.20 -19.66
C ASP A 247 3.90 -6.95 -20.95
N ALA A 248 3.08 -7.92 -21.38
CA ALA A 248 3.34 -8.68 -22.60
C ALA A 248 3.20 -7.83 -23.90
N GLN A 249 2.50 -6.69 -23.84
CA GLN A 249 2.33 -5.78 -24.97
C GLN A 249 3.45 -4.72 -25.05
N GLY A 250 4.42 -4.74 -24.12
CA GLY A 250 5.52 -3.79 -24.04
C GLY A 250 5.42 -2.86 -22.84
N GLN A 251 5.80 -1.60 -23.01
CA GLN A 251 5.67 -0.59 -21.96
C GLN A 251 4.56 0.41 -22.26
N LEU A 252 3.90 0.87 -21.19
CA LEU A 252 2.95 2.00 -21.21
C LEU A 252 3.36 2.98 -20.13
N HIS A 253 3.74 4.20 -20.54
CA HIS A 253 4.10 5.27 -19.62
C HIS A 253 2.99 6.30 -19.51
N VAL A 254 2.72 6.75 -18.27
CA VAL A 254 1.80 7.85 -17.96
C VAL A 254 2.55 8.87 -17.11
N SER A 255 2.66 10.10 -17.60
CA SER A 255 3.34 11.21 -16.91
C SER A 255 2.57 11.64 -15.65
N ALA A 256 3.28 12.12 -14.64
CA ALA A 256 2.67 12.63 -13.41
C ALA A 256 1.71 13.81 -13.71
N GLN A 257 0.60 13.86 -12.99
CA GLN A 257 -0.42 14.91 -13.11
C GLN A 257 -0.45 15.86 -11.90
N ALA A 258 0.49 15.70 -10.94
CA ALA A 258 0.56 16.57 -9.77
C ALA A 258 0.95 18.01 -10.17
N ARG A 259 0.19 19.00 -9.67
CA ARG A 259 0.49 20.43 -9.88
C ARG A 259 1.32 21.00 -8.74
N GLU A 260 1.02 20.60 -7.51
CA GLU A 260 1.72 21.00 -6.28
C GLU A 260 1.88 19.77 -5.40
N VAL A 261 3.04 19.59 -4.80
CA VAL A 261 3.35 18.47 -3.91
C VAL A 261 3.51 19.01 -2.50
N PHE A 262 2.61 18.61 -1.60
CA PHE A 262 2.68 18.95 -0.17
C PHE A 262 3.24 17.80 0.65
N ASP A 263 2.76 16.59 0.41
CA ASP A 263 3.19 15.40 1.17
C ASP A 263 3.07 14.15 0.30
N VAL A 264 4.13 13.36 0.20
CA VAL A 264 4.16 12.11 -0.57
C VAL A 264 3.80 10.87 0.26
N THR A 265 3.52 11.04 1.56
CA THR A 265 3.21 9.95 2.48
C THR A 265 1.93 9.24 2.06
N GLY A 266 2.01 7.91 1.85
CA GLY A 266 0.88 7.08 1.45
C GLY A 266 0.48 7.19 -0.03
N ALA A 267 1.25 7.92 -0.87
CA ALA A 267 0.96 7.99 -2.31
C ALA A 267 1.01 6.61 -2.99
N GLY A 268 1.99 5.77 -2.64
CA GLY A 268 2.07 4.39 -3.11
C GLY A 268 0.84 3.57 -2.71
N ASP A 269 0.42 3.68 -1.44
CA ASP A 269 -0.79 3.02 -0.93
C ASP A 269 -2.04 3.43 -1.74
N THR A 270 -2.19 4.72 -2.03
CA THR A 270 -3.32 5.24 -2.83
C THR A 270 -3.28 4.71 -4.25
N VAL A 271 -2.11 4.64 -4.88
CA VAL A 271 -1.94 4.12 -6.24
C VAL A 271 -2.34 2.66 -6.32
N ILE A 272 -1.79 1.81 -5.44
CA ILE A 272 -2.08 0.37 -5.50
C ILE A 272 -3.51 0.07 -5.06
N ALA A 273 -4.06 0.79 -4.08
CA ALA A 273 -5.45 0.65 -3.65
C ALA A 273 -6.42 1.00 -4.78
N THR A 274 -6.17 2.13 -5.49
CA THR A 274 -6.97 2.54 -6.65
C THR A 274 -6.90 1.49 -7.75
N MET A 275 -5.70 1.01 -8.11
CA MET A 275 -5.53 -0.03 -9.11
C MET A 275 -6.27 -1.32 -8.73
N ALA A 276 -6.17 -1.75 -7.47
CA ALA A 276 -6.84 -2.94 -6.98
C ALA A 276 -8.37 -2.83 -7.05
N ALA A 277 -8.93 -1.69 -6.65
CA ALA A 277 -10.36 -1.43 -6.72
C ALA A 277 -10.89 -1.45 -8.17
N LEU A 278 -10.15 -0.81 -9.09
CA LEU A 278 -10.52 -0.77 -10.52
C LEU A 278 -10.39 -2.16 -11.17
N VAL A 279 -9.34 -2.90 -10.87
CA VAL A 279 -9.16 -4.28 -11.35
C VAL A 279 -10.22 -5.23 -10.78
N ALA A 280 -10.55 -5.10 -9.49
CA ALA A 280 -11.64 -5.86 -8.86
C ALA A 280 -13.00 -5.57 -9.51
N ALA A 281 -13.19 -4.35 -10.02
CA ALA A 281 -14.38 -3.96 -10.77
C ALA A 281 -14.35 -4.38 -12.26
N GLY A 282 -13.32 -5.12 -12.69
CA GLY A 282 -13.21 -5.71 -14.06
C GLY A 282 -12.39 -4.88 -15.05
N MET A 283 -11.74 -3.80 -14.63
CA MET A 283 -10.91 -2.99 -15.50
C MET A 283 -9.55 -3.68 -15.78
N SER A 284 -9.00 -3.51 -16.98
CA SER A 284 -7.65 -3.99 -17.27
C SER A 284 -6.59 -3.15 -16.55
N LEU A 285 -5.38 -3.71 -16.33
CA LEU A 285 -4.26 -2.95 -15.74
C LEU A 285 -3.90 -1.71 -16.55
N ARG A 286 -3.97 -1.79 -17.89
CA ARG A 286 -3.66 -0.67 -18.77
C ARG A 286 -4.68 0.46 -18.68
N ASP A 287 -5.95 0.13 -18.56
CA ASP A 287 -7.01 1.11 -18.40
C ASP A 287 -7.05 1.71 -16.99
N ALA A 288 -6.71 0.92 -15.97
CA ALA A 288 -6.59 1.38 -14.58
C ALA A 288 -5.37 2.28 -14.33
N LEU A 289 -4.30 2.16 -15.14
CA LEU A 289 -3.04 2.89 -14.94
C LEU A 289 -3.20 4.42 -14.93
N PRO A 290 -3.87 5.07 -15.90
CA PRO A 290 -4.04 6.52 -15.89
C PRO A 290 -4.82 7.03 -14.67
N LEU A 291 -5.84 6.27 -14.23
CA LEU A 291 -6.66 6.60 -13.06
C LEU A 291 -5.85 6.44 -11.77
N SER A 292 -5.06 5.37 -11.64
CA SER A 292 -4.18 5.17 -10.48
C SER A 292 -3.10 6.24 -10.39
N ASN A 293 -2.54 6.67 -11.54
CA ASN A 293 -1.59 7.79 -11.61
C ASN A 293 -2.25 9.12 -11.22
N ARG A 294 -3.48 9.36 -11.67
CA ARG A 294 -4.28 10.53 -11.27
C ARG A 294 -4.55 10.53 -9.76
N ALA A 295 -4.94 9.39 -9.18
CA ALA A 295 -5.14 9.25 -7.73
C ALA A 295 -3.88 9.60 -6.94
N GLY A 296 -2.71 9.08 -7.36
CA GLY A 296 -1.41 9.44 -6.78
C GLY A 296 -1.13 10.95 -6.89
N GLY A 297 -1.42 11.56 -8.04
CA GLY A 297 -1.28 13.01 -8.24
C GLY A 297 -2.20 13.86 -7.37
N LEU A 298 -3.44 13.40 -7.12
CA LEU A 298 -4.40 14.08 -6.25
C LEU A 298 -3.98 14.01 -4.77
N VAL A 299 -3.50 12.85 -4.31
CA VAL A 299 -3.19 12.66 -2.88
C VAL A 299 -1.94 13.41 -2.45
N VAL A 300 -0.91 13.53 -3.31
CA VAL A 300 0.31 14.29 -2.96
C VAL A 300 0.07 15.80 -2.83
N GLY A 301 -1.06 16.30 -3.35
CA GLY A 301 -1.54 17.66 -3.13
C GLY A 301 -2.27 17.88 -1.80
N LYS A 302 -2.41 16.82 -0.97
CA LYS A 302 -3.08 16.86 0.33
C LYS A 302 -2.05 16.63 1.44
N PHE A 303 -2.38 16.99 2.66
CA PHE A 303 -1.48 16.83 3.81
C PHE A 303 -1.67 15.47 4.51
N GLY A 304 -0.58 14.76 4.78
CA GLY A 304 -0.55 13.47 5.48
C GLY A 304 -1.03 12.30 4.62
N THR A 305 -1.40 11.19 5.27
CA THR A 305 -2.00 10.02 4.61
C THR A 305 -3.44 10.34 4.19
N ALA A 306 -3.59 11.06 3.08
CA ALA A 306 -4.89 11.42 2.52
C ALA A 306 -5.40 10.33 1.56
N THR A 307 -6.69 10.38 1.25
CA THR A 307 -7.37 9.46 0.34
C THR A 307 -8.02 10.22 -0.81
N VAL A 308 -8.47 9.49 -1.84
CA VAL A 308 -9.17 10.02 -3.01
C VAL A 308 -10.55 9.39 -3.08
N SER A 309 -11.60 10.22 -3.20
CA SER A 309 -12.96 9.74 -3.43
C SER A 309 -13.22 9.45 -4.90
N TYR A 310 -14.34 8.75 -5.17
CA TYR A 310 -14.81 8.53 -6.55
C TYR A 310 -14.99 9.86 -7.29
N GLU A 311 -15.63 10.83 -6.65
CA GLU A 311 -15.93 12.14 -7.24
C GLU A 311 -14.65 12.89 -7.59
N GLU A 312 -13.63 12.85 -6.73
CA GLU A 312 -12.33 13.50 -7.01
C GLU A 312 -11.58 12.80 -8.17
N LEU A 313 -11.67 11.46 -8.24
CA LEU A 313 -10.99 10.69 -9.27
C LEU A 313 -11.60 10.89 -10.66
N PHE A 314 -12.92 11.01 -10.75
CA PHE A 314 -13.65 11.08 -12.01
C PHE A 314 -14.19 12.48 -12.36
N ALA A 315 -13.82 13.52 -11.56
CA ALA A 315 -14.22 14.93 -11.78
C ALA A 315 -13.69 15.56 -13.08
#